data_a3a9d2933622074c8b3c2b6b964243dc
#
_entry.id   a3a9d2933622074c8b3c2b6b964243dc
#
_cell.length_a   1.000
_cell.length_b   1.000
_cell.length_c   1.000
_cell.angle_alpha   90.00
_cell.angle_beta   90.00
_cell.angle_gamma   90.00
#
_symmetry.space_group_name_H-M   'P 1'
#
loop_
_entity.id
_entity.type
_entity.pdbx_description
1 polymer ?
#
loop_
_entity_poly.entity_id
_entity_poly.type
_entity_poly.pdbx_seq_one_letter_code
_entity_poly.pdbx_strand_id
1 'polypeptide(L)'
;MTMRGRLVLWVFCAMASAAAAEIPYELTKIDEGTAWVSSYWGYNAPKLIYDGDRYFTVGLWGTEQATATGALYALRDGQWHKGYTWEGLNYQPGMLLLDSAQRPILIYPRQGEGPVILRSRQRGAISDFDAIATPAWLDKAGYIGAGIYDDRIVLGYIGDPATYSFNIAVLDLKTMVWQGPFLLARAQREIEPWTTWLYPIILPDADGFHLTVSNQPAAAASYNAILYMYLPYDRLADPPVPEVVARVEPWGGNMAFGEAMWRARDGSMYVTGQYKPEGGENRLHVYRRDPQTAQWHVQSLSPAQVAAVFEDRGGGLWLTSTYWDALRLYRGADWQVEELADFAEYGLVSSFFLHGIHPGSGSVMPAAPVAVFSAGVHPQYQLWFARFTAAPGQTAVAAVAPPTGYALDQNFPNPFNGATAIRYALPAAGEVDLAVFNLLGHRVARLDTGYQAAGAHEAAWDVLDEEGQSLAAGVYFYRLRYRDQLTVRKLVLLP
;
A
#
# COMPACT_ATOMS: atom_id res chain seq x y z
N MET A 1 35.73 -45.31 58.42
CA MET A 1 35.52 -43.87 58.24
C MET A 1 35.09 -43.68 56.81
N THR A 2 33.80 -43.71 56.56
CA THR A 2 33.13 -43.79 55.24
C THR A 2 32.67 -42.40 54.82
N MET A 3 33.27 -41.83 53.80
CA MET A 3 32.78 -40.64 53.15
C MET A 3 31.73 -40.99 52.11
N ARG A 4 30.49 -40.54 52.35
CA ARG A 4 29.41 -40.60 51.36
C ARG A 4 29.52 -39.39 50.40
N GLY A 5 29.89 -39.65 49.16
CA GLY A 5 29.79 -38.66 48.09
C GLY A 5 28.32 -38.52 47.61
N ARG A 6 27.80 -37.30 47.63
CA ARG A 6 26.52 -36.94 47.01
C ARG A 6 26.76 -36.72 45.51
N LEU A 7 26.12 -37.53 44.70
CA LEU A 7 26.03 -37.35 43.25
C LEU A 7 24.98 -36.27 42.99
N VAL A 8 25.41 -35.09 42.52
CA VAL A 8 24.49 -34.03 42.04
C VAL A 8 24.24 -34.32 40.56
N LEU A 9 23.05 -34.78 40.27
CA LEU A 9 22.58 -34.99 38.91
C LEU A 9 22.19 -33.62 38.33
N TRP A 10 22.98 -33.06 37.42
CA TRP A 10 22.59 -31.91 36.60
C TRP A 10 21.65 -32.42 35.51
N VAL A 11 20.35 -32.13 35.66
CA VAL A 11 19.42 -32.29 34.58
C VAL A 11 19.63 -31.10 33.63
N PHE A 12 20.31 -31.32 32.54
CA PHE A 12 20.30 -30.39 31.41
C PHE A 12 18.91 -30.46 30.78
N CYS A 13 18.08 -29.49 31.11
CA CYS A 13 16.87 -29.20 30.31
C CYS A 13 17.36 -28.61 28.98
N ALA A 14 17.54 -29.46 27.98
CA ALA A 14 17.70 -29.01 26.61
C ALA A 14 16.34 -28.34 26.20
N MET A 15 16.25 -27.04 26.34
CA MET A 15 15.25 -26.30 25.60
C MET A 15 15.63 -26.45 24.12
N ALA A 16 14.93 -27.33 23.42
CA ALA A 16 14.91 -27.31 21.98
C ALA A 16 14.32 -25.94 21.59
N SER A 17 15.18 -25.02 21.18
CA SER A 17 14.72 -23.87 20.40
C SER A 17 14.07 -24.47 19.16
N ALA A 18 12.75 -24.37 19.07
CA ALA A 18 12.07 -24.60 17.80
C ALA A 18 12.74 -23.64 16.82
N ALA A 19 13.52 -24.17 15.88
CA ALA A 19 14.01 -23.39 14.77
C ALA A 19 12.80 -22.72 14.14
N ALA A 20 12.80 -21.39 14.08
CA ALA A 20 11.78 -20.66 13.36
C ALA A 20 11.74 -21.25 11.94
N ALA A 21 10.55 -21.68 11.49
CA ALA A 21 10.43 -22.23 10.16
C ALA A 21 10.79 -21.11 9.18
N GLU A 22 11.83 -21.32 8.37
CA GLU A 22 12.20 -20.39 7.32
C GLU A 22 10.98 -20.10 6.45
N ILE A 23 10.71 -18.80 6.24
CA ILE A 23 9.65 -18.39 5.34
C ILE A 23 10.18 -18.52 3.92
N PRO A 24 9.64 -19.40 3.09
CA PRO A 24 10.13 -19.55 1.73
C PRO A 24 9.85 -18.28 0.93
N TYR A 25 10.87 -17.77 0.26
CA TYR A 25 10.80 -16.59 -0.60
C TYR A 25 11.50 -16.86 -1.93
N GLU A 26 11.17 -16.06 -2.92
CA GLU A 26 11.75 -16.06 -4.25
C GLU A 26 12.24 -14.66 -4.58
N LEU A 27 13.50 -14.54 -5.00
CA LEU A 27 14.09 -13.31 -5.52
C LEU A 27 14.30 -13.44 -7.02
N THR A 28 13.78 -12.47 -7.78
CA THR A 28 14.01 -12.40 -9.23
C THR A 28 14.48 -11.02 -9.64
N LYS A 29 15.46 -10.97 -10.54
CA LYS A 29 15.82 -9.71 -11.20
C LYS A 29 14.71 -9.26 -12.15
N ILE A 30 14.48 -7.96 -12.18
CA ILE A 30 13.48 -7.37 -13.07
C ILE A 30 14.06 -7.18 -14.48
N ASP A 31 15.34 -6.80 -14.58
CA ASP A 31 16.06 -6.65 -15.85
C ASP A 31 17.56 -6.84 -15.59
N GLU A 32 18.33 -7.24 -16.60
CA GLU A 32 19.79 -7.41 -16.53
C GLU A 32 20.56 -6.09 -16.69
N GLY A 33 19.88 -5.00 -17.01
CA GLY A 33 20.48 -3.67 -17.16
C GLY A 33 20.98 -3.08 -15.84
N THR A 34 21.80 -2.03 -15.96
CA THR A 34 22.19 -1.20 -14.80
C THR A 34 21.08 -0.22 -14.47
N ALA A 35 20.52 -0.31 -13.29
CA ALA A 35 19.48 0.59 -12.82
C ALA A 35 20.07 1.88 -12.24
N TRP A 36 19.34 2.98 -12.42
CA TRP A 36 19.62 4.22 -11.69
C TRP A 36 19.35 4.03 -10.20
N VAL A 37 20.22 4.53 -9.33
CA VAL A 37 20.10 4.39 -7.87
C VAL A 37 18.74 4.82 -7.33
N SER A 38 18.18 5.87 -7.89
CA SER A 38 16.88 6.40 -7.49
C SER A 38 15.68 5.78 -8.20
N SER A 39 15.81 4.60 -8.81
CA SER A 39 14.72 3.93 -9.55
C SER A 39 13.44 3.80 -8.73
N TYR A 40 13.57 3.58 -7.44
CA TYR A 40 12.46 3.50 -6.51
C TYR A 40 12.42 4.67 -5.53
N TRP A 41 13.16 5.75 -5.80
CA TRP A 41 13.08 6.96 -5.00
C TRP A 41 11.69 7.60 -5.11
N GLY A 42 11.29 8.30 -4.08
CA GLY A 42 9.92 8.82 -3.96
C GLY A 42 9.10 7.86 -3.12
N TYR A 43 9.21 8.00 -1.81
CA TYR A 43 8.64 7.12 -0.78
C TYR A 43 7.13 6.91 -0.89
N ASN A 44 6.46 7.68 -1.64
CA ASN A 44 5.04 7.98 -1.62
C ASN A 44 4.28 7.53 -2.87
N ALA A 45 4.94 7.00 -3.87
CA ALA A 45 4.30 6.67 -5.13
C ALA A 45 4.18 5.15 -5.30
N PRO A 46 3.05 4.60 -5.73
CA PRO A 46 2.91 3.18 -6.02
C PRO A 46 3.88 2.75 -7.13
N LYS A 47 4.80 1.84 -6.82
CA LYS A 47 5.79 1.30 -7.77
C LYS A 47 5.50 -0.12 -8.19
N LEU A 48 4.73 -0.84 -7.38
CA LEU A 48 4.36 -2.22 -7.57
C LEU A 48 2.85 -2.35 -7.50
N ILE A 49 2.24 -2.93 -8.52
CA ILE A 49 0.80 -3.20 -8.58
C ILE A 49 0.54 -4.64 -8.99
N TYR A 50 -0.64 -5.16 -8.64
CA TYR A 50 -1.08 -6.52 -8.95
C TYR A 50 -2.53 -6.53 -9.44
N ASP A 51 -2.80 -7.07 -10.62
CA ASP A 51 -4.13 -7.11 -11.25
C ASP A 51 -4.93 -8.38 -10.91
N GLY A 52 -4.45 -9.19 -9.96
CA GLY A 52 -5.02 -10.48 -9.61
C GLY A 52 -4.39 -11.67 -10.38
N ASP A 53 -3.59 -11.39 -11.41
CA ASP A 53 -2.94 -12.36 -12.27
C ASP A 53 -1.45 -12.04 -12.47
N ARG A 54 -1.12 -10.74 -12.63
CA ARG A 54 0.22 -10.27 -12.97
C ARG A 54 0.67 -9.14 -12.06
N TYR A 55 1.96 -9.13 -11.78
CA TYR A 55 2.63 -7.99 -11.14
C TYR A 55 3.18 -7.05 -12.20
N PHE A 56 3.11 -5.75 -11.91
CA PHE A 56 3.69 -4.71 -12.75
C PHE A 56 4.57 -3.82 -11.89
N THR A 57 5.69 -3.39 -12.45
CA THR A 57 6.58 -2.42 -11.79
C THR A 57 7.20 -1.48 -12.79
N VAL A 58 7.72 -0.38 -12.30
CA VAL A 58 8.51 0.59 -13.08
C VAL A 58 9.96 0.56 -12.62
N GLY A 59 10.87 0.96 -13.49
CA GLY A 59 12.27 1.13 -13.16
C GLY A 59 12.91 2.23 -13.99
N LEU A 60 14.01 2.80 -13.48
CA LEU A 60 14.88 3.75 -14.20
C LEU A 60 16.21 3.08 -14.49
N TRP A 61 16.65 3.16 -15.74
CA TRP A 61 17.84 2.49 -16.25
C TRP A 61 18.85 3.51 -16.73
N GLY A 62 20.11 3.30 -16.40
CA GLY A 62 21.22 4.18 -16.72
C GLY A 62 22.09 4.48 -15.51
N THR A 63 23.29 5.01 -15.76
CA THR A 63 24.26 5.38 -14.71
C THR A 63 24.17 6.86 -14.32
N GLU A 64 23.51 7.68 -15.13
CA GLU A 64 23.35 9.11 -14.95
C GLU A 64 21.88 9.52 -15.09
N GLN A 65 21.45 10.47 -14.28
CA GLN A 65 20.09 10.98 -14.30
C GLN A 65 19.67 11.55 -15.65
N ALA A 66 20.55 12.33 -16.28
CA ALA A 66 20.25 13.03 -17.53
C ALA A 66 19.99 12.06 -18.70
N THR A 67 20.50 10.86 -18.63
CA THR A 67 20.40 9.82 -19.67
C THR A 67 19.56 8.62 -19.24
N ALA A 68 19.02 8.65 -18.02
CA ALA A 68 18.24 7.52 -17.53
C ALA A 68 16.92 7.40 -18.32
N THR A 69 16.55 6.16 -18.62
CA THR A 69 15.33 5.79 -19.32
C THR A 69 14.37 5.10 -18.36
N GLY A 70 13.12 5.52 -18.31
CA GLY A 70 12.07 4.82 -17.57
C GLY A 70 11.53 3.64 -18.36
N ALA A 71 11.14 2.58 -17.68
CA ALA A 71 10.49 1.43 -18.29
C ALA A 71 9.43 0.82 -17.37
N LEU A 72 8.35 0.33 -17.98
CA LEU A 72 7.30 -0.45 -17.35
C LEU A 72 7.53 -1.94 -17.62
N TYR A 73 7.34 -2.75 -16.61
CA TYR A 73 7.51 -4.20 -16.65
C TYR A 73 6.26 -4.92 -16.17
N ALA A 74 6.01 -6.11 -16.72
CA ALA A 74 5.03 -7.07 -16.23
C ALA A 74 5.67 -8.44 -16.02
N LEU A 75 5.36 -9.08 -14.90
CA LEU A 75 5.73 -10.46 -14.62
C LEU A 75 4.69 -11.39 -15.26
N ARG A 76 5.13 -12.22 -16.22
CA ARG A 76 4.32 -13.22 -16.91
C ARG A 76 5.11 -14.52 -17.00
N ASP A 77 4.48 -15.65 -16.73
CA ASP A 77 5.10 -16.98 -16.84
C ASP A 77 6.46 -17.07 -16.10
N GLY A 78 6.57 -16.41 -14.95
CA GLY A 78 7.78 -16.35 -14.14
C GLY A 78 8.90 -15.45 -14.68
N GLN A 79 8.66 -14.68 -15.76
CA GLN A 79 9.63 -13.78 -16.36
C GLN A 79 9.12 -12.34 -16.44
N TRP A 80 10.03 -11.38 -16.24
CA TRP A 80 9.75 -9.97 -16.42
C TRP A 80 9.86 -9.56 -17.88
N HIS A 81 8.79 -9.00 -18.41
CA HIS A 81 8.71 -8.48 -19.78
C HIS A 81 8.70 -6.97 -19.75
N LYS A 82 9.62 -6.36 -20.50
CA LYS A 82 9.72 -4.92 -20.68
C LYS A 82 8.68 -4.44 -21.68
N GLY A 83 7.98 -3.36 -21.33
CA GLY A 83 6.96 -2.74 -22.17
C GLY A 83 7.29 -1.31 -22.52
N TYR A 84 6.38 -0.38 -22.20
CA TYR A 84 6.52 1.04 -22.49
C TYR A 84 7.77 1.64 -21.84
N THR A 85 8.48 2.47 -22.61
CA THR A 85 9.67 3.19 -22.13
C THR A 85 9.50 4.69 -22.35
N TRP A 86 10.16 5.50 -21.53
CA TRP A 86 10.13 6.96 -21.62
C TRP A 86 11.46 7.59 -21.27
N GLU A 87 11.68 8.79 -21.78
CA GLU A 87 12.86 9.64 -21.54
C GLU A 87 12.45 10.97 -20.91
N GLY A 88 13.42 11.84 -20.66
CA GLY A 88 13.18 13.18 -20.14
C GLY A 88 12.78 13.20 -18.68
N LEU A 89 13.43 12.38 -17.88
CA LEU A 89 13.11 12.15 -16.48
C LEU A 89 13.42 13.35 -15.59
N ASN A 90 12.49 13.60 -14.70
CA ASN A 90 12.73 14.28 -13.45
C ASN A 90 13.34 13.28 -12.43
N TYR A 91 13.74 13.72 -11.23
CA TYR A 91 14.24 12.86 -10.15
C TYR A 91 13.29 11.73 -9.75
N GLN A 92 12.00 11.84 -10.07
CA GLN A 92 10.99 10.90 -9.64
C GLN A 92 10.74 9.83 -10.71
N PRO A 93 10.84 8.55 -10.34
CA PRO A 93 10.40 7.46 -11.19
C PRO A 93 8.88 7.48 -11.39
N GLY A 94 8.41 6.76 -12.39
CA GLY A 94 6.98 6.61 -12.64
C GLY A 94 6.21 5.96 -11.50
N MET A 95 4.91 6.13 -11.51
CA MET A 95 3.93 5.54 -10.58
C MET A 95 2.96 4.67 -11.35
N LEU A 96 2.42 3.66 -10.68
CA LEU A 96 1.46 2.73 -11.26
C LEU A 96 0.17 2.69 -10.46
N LEU A 97 -0.96 2.78 -11.15
CA LEU A 97 -2.28 2.55 -10.62
C LEU A 97 -3.01 1.52 -11.48
N LEU A 98 -4.09 0.94 -10.95
CA LEU A 98 -5.03 0.11 -11.70
C LEU A 98 -6.42 0.74 -11.65
N ASP A 99 -7.06 0.90 -12.79
CA ASP A 99 -8.47 1.30 -12.84
C ASP A 99 -9.41 0.13 -12.46
N SER A 100 -10.71 0.38 -12.38
CA SER A 100 -11.71 -0.63 -12.03
C SER A 100 -11.74 -1.82 -13.02
N ALA A 101 -11.32 -1.61 -14.26
CA ALA A 101 -11.15 -2.66 -15.27
C ALA A 101 -9.79 -3.36 -15.20
N GLN A 102 -8.99 -3.08 -14.16
CA GLN A 102 -7.64 -3.62 -13.96
C GLN A 102 -6.69 -3.31 -15.12
N ARG A 103 -6.85 -2.13 -15.72
CA ARG A 103 -5.93 -1.62 -16.73
C ARG A 103 -4.84 -0.78 -16.06
N PRO A 104 -3.56 -1.02 -16.35
CA PRO A 104 -2.48 -0.20 -15.83
C PRO A 104 -2.61 1.27 -16.23
N ILE A 105 -2.38 2.15 -15.26
CA ILE A 105 -2.21 3.59 -15.46
C ILE A 105 -0.79 3.92 -15.03
N LEU A 106 -0.02 4.48 -15.94
CA LEU A 106 1.34 4.94 -15.71
C LEU A 106 1.31 6.47 -15.58
N ILE A 107 1.87 6.98 -14.48
CA ILE A 107 2.05 8.41 -14.24
C ILE A 107 3.54 8.66 -14.05
N TYR A 108 4.14 9.54 -14.86
CA TYR A 108 5.53 9.92 -14.68
C TYR A 108 5.73 11.42 -14.91
N PRO A 109 6.58 12.07 -14.09
CA PRO A 109 6.88 13.48 -14.26
C PRO A 109 7.89 13.68 -15.41
N ARG A 110 7.75 14.77 -16.14
CA ARG A 110 8.77 15.28 -17.07
C ARG A 110 9.45 16.50 -16.50
N GLN A 111 10.73 16.68 -16.83
CA GLN A 111 11.46 17.85 -16.41
C GLN A 111 10.94 19.11 -17.10
N GLY A 112 10.42 20.06 -16.30
CA GLY A 112 9.91 21.34 -16.80
C GLY A 112 8.54 21.29 -17.48
N GLU A 113 7.94 20.11 -17.56
CA GLU A 113 6.59 19.85 -18.03
C GLU A 113 5.78 19.17 -16.92
N GLY A 114 4.47 19.15 -17.00
CA GLY A 114 3.62 18.44 -16.05
C GLY A 114 3.74 16.92 -16.15
N PRO A 115 3.01 16.17 -15.31
CA PRO A 115 3.00 14.73 -15.36
C PRO A 115 2.39 14.24 -16.68
N VAL A 116 2.99 13.20 -17.24
CA VAL A 116 2.36 12.40 -18.29
C VAL A 116 1.54 11.31 -17.62
N ILE A 117 0.27 11.19 -18.00
CA ILE A 117 -0.64 10.18 -17.50
C ILE A 117 -1.10 9.32 -18.69
N LEU A 118 -0.78 8.03 -18.62
CA LEU A 118 -1.09 7.07 -19.65
C LEU A 118 -1.99 5.97 -19.07
N ARG A 119 -3.07 5.64 -19.76
CA ARG A 119 -3.96 4.53 -19.40
C ARG A 119 -3.85 3.43 -20.44
N SER A 120 -3.58 2.21 -20.01
CA SER A 120 -3.55 1.06 -20.91
C SER A 120 -4.93 0.84 -21.57
N ARG A 121 -4.92 0.51 -22.87
CA ARG A 121 -6.15 0.19 -23.61
C ARG A 121 -6.78 -1.12 -23.17
N GLN A 122 -5.96 -2.03 -22.66
CA GLN A 122 -6.41 -3.37 -22.27
C GLN A 122 -5.83 -3.77 -20.92
N ARG A 123 -6.57 -4.60 -20.20
CA ARG A 123 -6.06 -5.24 -18.98
C ARG A 123 -4.75 -5.97 -19.26
N GLY A 124 -3.75 -5.71 -18.44
CA GLY A 124 -2.45 -6.38 -18.51
C GLY A 124 -1.56 -5.97 -19.67
N ALA A 125 -1.95 -5.06 -20.57
CA ALA A 125 -1.08 -4.54 -21.60
C ALA A 125 -0.09 -3.51 -21.02
N ILE A 126 1.17 -3.56 -21.47
CA ILE A 126 2.27 -2.72 -21.00
C ILE A 126 2.95 -1.92 -22.12
N SER A 127 2.40 -1.93 -23.34
CA SER A 127 2.97 -1.24 -24.51
C SER A 127 1.97 -0.40 -25.28
N ASP A 128 0.67 -0.53 -25.01
CA ASP A 128 -0.40 0.14 -25.75
C ASP A 128 -1.24 1.01 -24.82
N PHE A 129 -1.05 2.32 -24.90
CA PHE A 129 -1.62 3.31 -24.00
C PHE A 129 -2.29 4.46 -24.74
N ASP A 130 -3.36 4.97 -24.14
CA ASP A 130 -3.93 6.28 -24.44
C ASP A 130 -3.42 7.31 -23.45
N ALA A 131 -3.05 8.48 -23.94
CA ALA A 131 -2.70 9.61 -23.08
C ALA A 131 -3.96 10.28 -22.52
N ILE A 132 -3.92 10.58 -21.22
CA ILE A 132 -4.94 11.37 -20.55
C ILE A 132 -4.49 12.83 -20.55
N ALA A 133 -5.32 13.72 -21.11
CA ALA A 133 -5.01 15.14 -21.13
C ALA A 133 -4.98 15.73 -19.72
N THR A 134 -3.93 16.49 -19.41
CA THR A 134 -3.76 17.20 -18.16
C THR A 134 -4.09 18.69 -18.32
N PRO A 135 -4.70 19.32 -17.32
CA PRO A 135 -4.97 20.76 -17.38
C PRO A 135 -3.67 21.56 -17.19
N ALA A 136 -3.60 22.75 -17.76
CA ALA A 136 -2.40 23.61 -17.75
C ALA A 136 -1.88 23.95 -16.33
N TRP A 137 -2.71 23.94 -15.31
CA TRP A 137 -2.28 24.18 -13.94
C TRP A 137 -1.51 22.99 -13.32
N LEU A 138 -1.44 21.84 -14.00
CA LEU A 138 -0.53 20.72 -13.65
C LEU A 138 0.83 20.79 -14.35
N ASP A 139 1.05 21.69 -15.31
CA ASP A 139 2.25 21.71 -16.15
C ASP A 139 3.57 21.90 -15.38
N LYS A 140 3.52 22.39 -14.14
CA LYS A 140 4.69 22.57 -13.28
C LYS A 140 4.69 21.67 -12.05
N ALA A 141 3.79 20.68 -11.99
CA ALA A 141 3.66 19.83 -10.82
C ALA A 141 4.91 18.97 -10.60
N GLY A 142 5.41 18.99 -9.37
CA GLY A 142 6.53 18.17 -8.90
C GLY A 142 6.20 17.43 -7.62
N TYR A 143 7.05 16.49 -7.21
CA TYR A 143 6.88 15.66 -6.03
C TYR A 143 5.46 15.05 -5.91
N ILE A 144 5.05 14.39 -7.00
CA ILE A 144 3.69 13.90 -7.16
C ILE A 144 3.54 12.56 -6.43
N GLY A 145 2.50 12.43 -5.62
CA GLY A 145 1.97 11.15 -5.15
C GLY A 145 0.58 10.92 -5.71
N ALA A 146 0.17 9.67 -5.85
CA ALA A 146 -1.10 9.31 -6.45
C ALA A 146 -1.78 8.16 -5.71
N GLY A 147 -3.11 8.16 -5.73
CA GLY A 147 -3.94 7.04 -5.35
C GLY A 147 -5.20 6.98 -6.20
N ILE A 148 -5.84 5.81 -6.27
CA ILE A 148 -7.07 5.59 -7.03
C ILE A 148 -8.07 4.77 -6.22
N TYR A 149 -9.34 5.12 -6.32
CA TYR A 149 -10.47 4.35 -5.82
C TYR A 149 -11.67 4.55 -6.75
N ASP A 150 -12.31 3.48 -7.19
CA ASP A 150 -13.50 3.48 -8.08
C ASP A 150 -13.37 4.45 -9.27
N ASP A 151 -12.24 4.33 -10.00
CA ASP A 151 -11.90 5.18 -11.16
C ASP A 151 -11.72 6.69 -10.86
N ARG A 152 -11.56 7.06 -9.59
CA ARG A 152 -11.19 8.41 -9.17
C ARG A 152 -9.74 8.46 -8.75
N ILE A 153 -8.90 9.16 -9.52
CA ILE A 153 -7.49 9.39 -9.20
C ILE A 153 -7.37 10.66 -8.37
N VAL A 154 -6.64 10.56 -7.27
CA VAL A 154 -6.23 11.70 -6.44
C VAL A 154 -4.74 11.90 -6.62
N LEU A 155 -4.32 13.12 -6.96
CA LEU A 155 -2.92 13.54 -7.04
C LEU A 155 -2.64 14.56 -5.93
N GLY A 156 -1.58 14.33 -5.16
CA GLY A 156 -0.99 15.34 -4.28
C GLY A 156 0.34 15.79 -4.88
N TYR A 157 0.59 17.08 -4.98
CA TYR A 157 1.77 17.58 -5.68
C TYR A 157 2.20 18.97 -5.20
N ILE A 158 3.48 19.27 -5.38
CA ILE A 158 3.97 20.65 -5.30
C ILE A 158 3.64 21.33 -6.63
N GLY A 159 2.96 22.46 -6.54
CA GLY A 159 2.67 23.30 -7.69
C GLY A 159 3.89 24.10 -8.18
N ASP A 160 3.69 25.37 -8.54
CA ASP A 160 4.78 26.22 -9.04
C ASP A 160 5.99 26.18 -8.08
N PRO A 161 7.18 25.82 -8.57
CA PRO A 161 8.41 25.83 -7.79
C PRO A 161 8.74 27.19 -7.16
N ALA A 162 8.19 28.29 -7.68
CA ALA A 162 8.36 29.62 -7.08
C ALA A 162 7.60 29.79 -5.77
N THR A 163 6.47 29.11 -5.60
CA THR A 163 5.62 29.21 -4.41
C THR A 163 5.70 27.98 -3.50
N TYR A 164 6.18 26.85 -3.98
CA TYR A 164 6.20 25.56 -3.28
C TYR A 164 4.87 25.22 -2.59
N SER A 165 3.77 25.62 -3.22
CA SER A 165 2.44 25.33 -2.72
C SER A 165 2.10 23.85 -2.91
N PHE A 166 1.58 23.20 -1.86
CA PHE A 166 1.09 21.85 -1.93
C PHE A 166 -0.39 21.82 -2.31
N ASN A 167 -0.71 21.08 -3.35
CA ASN A 167 -2.04 21.05 -3.94
C ASN A 167 -2.54 19.62 -4.11
N ILE A 168 -3.87 19.50 -4.17
CA ILE A 168 -4.58 18.29 -4.58
C ILE A 168 -5.27 18.51 -5.92
N ALA A 169 -5.26 17.49 -6.75
CA ALA A 169 -6.09 17.38 -7.95
C ALA A 169 -6.84 16.06 -7.94
N VAL A 170 -8.05 16.05 -8.46
CA VAL A 170 -8.88 14.86 -8.59
C VAL A 170 -9.31 14.70 -10.04
N LEU A 171 -9.11 13.50 -10.59
CA LEU A 171 -9.57 13.10 -11.92
C LEU A 171 -10.59 11.98 -11.79
N ASP A 172 -11.77 12.18 -12.33
CA ASP A 172 -12.75 11.13 -12.53
C ASP A 172 -12.55 10.50 -13.92
N LEU A 173 -12.14 9.23 -13.96
CA LEU A 173 -11.86 8.50 -15.22
C LEU A 173 -13.14 8.07 -15.96
N LYS A 174 -14.30 8.11 -15.32
CA LYS A 174 -15.60 7.79 -15.96
C LYS A 174 -16.09 8.97 -16.79
N THR A 175 -15.87 10.17 -16.28
CA THR A 175 -16.31 11.43 -16.94
C THR A 175 -15.16 12.18 -17.62
N MET A 176 -13.92 11.83 -17.34
CA MET A 176 -12.69 12.52 -17.75
C MET A 176 -12.62 13.98 -17.29
N VAL A 177 -13.24 14.28 -16.14
CA VAL A 177 -13.30 15.62 -15.56
C VAL A 177 -12.26 15.77 -14.47
N TRP A 178 -11.47 16.84 -14.56
CA TRP A 178 -10.54 17.27 -13.53
C TRP A 178 -11.20 18.27 -12.57
N GLN A 179 -10.89 18.11 -11.28
CA GLN A 179 -11.22 19.06 -10.22
C GLN A 179 -9.93 19.54 -9.55
N GLY A 180 -9.87 20.82 -9.22
CA GLY A 180 -8.72 21.45 -8.58
C GLY A 180 -8.16 22.62 -9.40
N PRO A 181 -6.97 23.16 -9.07
CA PRO A 181 -6.15 22.75 -7.93
C PRO A 181 -6.79 23.15 -6.59
N PHE A 182 -6.77 22.26 -5.61
CA PHE A 182 -7.14 22.57 -4.22
C PHE A 182 -5.87 22.82 -3.42
N LEU A 183 -5.68 24.03 -2.95
CA LEU A 183 -4.51 24.44 -2.18
C LEU A 183 -4.62 23.95 -0.73
N LEU A 184 -3.72 23.06 -0.29
CA LEU A 184 -3.67 22.61 1.09
C LEU A 184 -2.65 23.36 1.94
N ALA A 185 -1.49 23.68 1.37
CA ALA A 185 -0.45 24.42 2.07
C ALA A 185 0.32 25.33 1.11
N ARG A 186 0.74 26.50 1.63
CA ARG A 186 1.71 27.37 0.98
C ARG A 186 3.03 27.30 1.72
N ALA A 187 4.12 27.25 0.99
CA ALA A 187 5.41 27.50 1.59
C ALA A 187 5.45 28.94 2.13
N GLN A 188 5.66 29.08 3.43
CA GLN A 188 5.79 30.38 4.07
C GLN A 188 7.23 30.87 3.93
N ARG A 189 7.60 31.32 2.72
CA ARG A 189 8.97 31.81 2.43
C ARG A 189 9.30 33.17 3.08
N GLU A 190 8.27 33.95 3.34
CA GLU A 190 8.42 35.29 3.92
C GLU A 190 8.55 35.25 5.44
N ILE A 191 8.20 34.13 6.06
CA ILE A 191 8.33 33.92 7.50
C ILE A 191 9.36 32.81 7.69
N GLU A 192 10.57 33.17 8.08
CA GLU A 192 11.57 32.18 8.49
C GLU A 192 11.13 31.52 9.79
N PRO A 193 11.22 30.18 9.89
CA PRO A 193 11.65 29.21 8.88
C PRO A 193 10.50 28.78 7.95
N TRP A 194 10.68 28.88 6.65
CA TRP A 194 9.68 28.40 5.69
C TRP A 194 9.61 26.88 5.68
N THR A 195 8.43 26.34 5.42
CA THR A 195 8.16 24.90 5.36
C THR A 195 7.48 24.53 4.06
N THR A 196 7.72 23.33 3.55
CA THR A 196 7.00 22.77 2.41
C THR A 196 6.56 21.34 2.73
N TRP A 197 5.45 20.91 2.12
CA TRP A 197 4.97 19.54 2.24
C TRP A 197 5.48 18.73 1.07
N LEU A 198 6.15 17.63 1.38
CA LEU A 198 6.75 16.71 0.43
C LEU A 198 6.25 15.29 0.65
N TYR A 199 6.47 14.45 -0.34
CA TYR A 199 6.27 13.00 -0.26
C TYR A 199 4.85 12.62 0.15
N PRO A 200 3.81 13.01 -0.62
CA PRO A 200 2.44 12.66 -0.32
C PRO A 200 2.18 11.18 -0.53
N ILE A 201 1.64 10.50 0.48
CA ILE A 201 1.10 9.14 0.38
C ILE A 201 -0.41 9.28 0.44
N ILE A 202 -1.10 8.74 -0.56
CA ILE A 202 -2.53 8.94 -0.76
C ILE A 202 -3.24 7.60 -0.78
N LEU A 203 -4.21 7.45 0.10
CA LEU A 203 -5.07 6.28 0.18
C LEU A 203 -6.53 6.72 0.04
N PRO A 204 -7.10 6.71 -1.17
CA PRO A 204 -8.49 7.08 -1.40
C PRO A 204 -9.47 6.01 -0.93
N ASP A 205 -10.66 6.45 -0.57
CA ASP A 205 -11.83 5.62 -0.31
C ASP A 205 -13.09 6.21 -0.99
N ALA A 206 -14.27 5.72 -0.62
CA ALA A 206 -15.54 6.14 -1.25
C ALA A 206 -15.85 7.63 -1.03
N ASP A 207 -15.56 8.15 0.15
CA ASP A 207 -16.01 9.46 0.62
C ASP A 207 -14.91 10.53 0.59
N GLY A 208 -13.63 10.10 0.52
CA GLY A 208 -12.50 11.01 0.56
C GLY A 208 -11.17 10.28 0.35
N PHE A 209 -10.16 10.74 1.03
CA PHE A 209 -8.85 10.07 1.04
C PHE A 209 -8.04 10.40 2.28
N HIS A 210 -7.25 9.44 2.70
CA HIS A 210 -6.21 9.65 3.69
C HIS A 210 -4.95 10.18 3.01
N LEU A 211 -4.32 11.15 3.63
CA LEU A 211 -3.09 11.78 3.14
C LEU A 211 -2.06 11.82 4.26
N THR A 212 -0.84 11.36 3.98
CA THR A 212 0.33 11.74 4.77
C THR A 212 1.29 12.56 3.92
N VAL A 213 1.95 13.51 4.55
CA VAL A 213 3.01 14.32 3.95
C VAL A 213 4.13 14.50 4.95
N SER A 214 5.34 14.72 4.47
CA SER A 214 6.46 15.14 5.30
C SER A 214 6.58 16.66 5.24
N ASN A 215 6.50 17.31 6.40
CA ASN A 215 6.76 18.76 6.51
C ASN A 215 8.27 18.97 6.59
N GLN A 216 8.86 19.52 5.54
CA GLN A 216 10.29 19.77 5.48
C GLN A 216 10.57 21.28 5.60
N PRO A 217 11.24 21.73 6.66
CA PRO A 217 11.61 23.13 6.84
C PRO A 217 12.83 23.51 6.00
N ALA A 218 12.96 24.79 5.69
CA ALA A 218 14.13 25.34 5.02
C ALA A 218 15.26 25.69 5.97
N ALA A 219 14.97 25.94 7.24
CA ALA A 219 15.94 26.37 8.23
C ALA A 219 16.18 25.31 9.31
N ALA A 220 17.44 25.16 9.73
CA ALA A 220 17.86 24.17 10.71
C ALA A 220 17.20 24.32 12.11
N ALA A 221 16.69 25.50 12.43
CA ALA A 221 16.05 25.79 13.72
C ALA A 221 14.57 25.35 13.78
N SER A 222 13.99 24.87 12.67
CA SER A 222 12.61 24.41 12.59
C SER A 222 12.45 22.93 12.91
N TYR A 223 11.22 22.45 12.78
CA TYR A 223 10.91 21.06 12.95
C TYR A 223 10.64 20.36 11.61
N ASN A 224 10.98 19.09 11.54
CA ASN A 224 10.53 18.18 10.49
C ASN A 224 9.43 17.26 11.09
N ALA A 225 8.40 16.97 10.34
CA ALA A 225 7.27 16.20 10.84
C ALA A 225 6.64 15.31 9.76
N ILE A 226 6.05 14.20 10.18
CA ILE A 226 5.07 13.45 9.43
C ILE A 226 3.70 13.99 9.83
N LEU A 227 2.95 14.46 8.86
CA LEU A 227 1.58 14.96 9.03
C LEU A 227 0.60 13.99 8.39
N TYR A 228 -0.58 13.89 8.99
CA TYR A 228 -1.68 13.06 8.50
C TYR A 228 -2.98 13.84 8.51
N MET A 229 -3.84 13.58 7.52
CA MET A 229 -5.22 14.09 7.50
C MET A 229 -6.13 13.17 6.69
N TYR A 230 -7.41 13.19 6.99
CA TYR A 230 -8.47 12.66 6.13
C TYR A 230 -9.18 13.83 5.45
N LEU A 231 -9.30 13.80 4.13
CA LEU A 231 -9.94 14.85 3.32
C LEU A 231 -11.17 14.28 2.64
N PRO A 232 -12.38 14.64 3.09
CA PRO A 232 -13.61 14.35 2.35
C PRO A 232 -13.64 15.08 1.01
N TYR A 233 -14.19 14.44 -0.03
CA TYR A 233 -14.25 15.05 -1.37
C TYR A 233 -15.09 16.33 -1.44
N ASP A 234 -16.06 16.49 -0.57
CA ASP A 234 -16.91 17.68 -0.47
C ASP A 234 -16.25 18.85 0.31
N ARG A 235 -15.09 18.60 0.94
CA ARG A 235 -14.37 19.58 1.77
C ARG A 235 -12.96 19.90 1.28
N LEU A 236 -12.63 19.62 0.03
CA LEU A 236 -11.27 19.88 -0.51
C LEU A 236 -10.90 21.37 -0.53
N ALA A 237 -11.88 22.27 -0.61
CA ALA A 237 -11.66 23.72 -0.55
C ALA A 237 -11.47 24.26 0.88
N ASP A 238 -11.87 23.49 1.90
CA ASP A 238 -11.74 23.83 3.33
C ASP A 238 -11.18 22.62 4.10
N PRO A 239 -9.88 22.29 3.91
CA PRO A 239 -9.29 21.11 4.48
C PRO A 239 -9.17 21.19 6.01
N PRO A 240 -9.25 20.05 6.72
CA PRO A 240 -9.02 20.02 8.15
C PRO A 240 -7.55 20.32 8.50
N VAL A 241 -7.32 20.71 9.75
CA VAL A 241 -5.96 20.84 10.26
C VAL A 241 -5.29 19.46 10.34
N PRO A 242 -4.06 19.29 9.83
CA PRO A 242 -3.39 18.00 9.88
C PRO A 242 -3.02 17.59 11.31
N GLU A 243 -3.10 16.29 11.57
CA GLU A 243 -2.57 15.67 12.78
C GLU A 243 -1.06 15.52 12.67
N VAL A 244 -0.32 15.74 13.76
CA VAL A 244 1.12 15.47 13.81
C VAL A 244 1.33 14.02 14.23
N VAL A 245 1.82 13.18 13.32
CA VAL A 245 2.14 11.77 13.58
C VAL A 245 3.48 11.64 14.30
N ALA A 246 4.47 12.37 13.80
CA ALA A 246 5.82 12.42 14.37
C ALA A 246 6.44 13.80 14.14
N ARG A 247 7.32 14.21 15.05
CA ARG A 247 8.01 15.50 14.97
C ARG A 247 9.43 15.37 15.50
N VAL A 248 10.37 16.01 14.81
CA VAL A 248 11.78 16.11 15.21
C VAL A 248 12.19 17.58 15.25
N GLU A 249 12.80 18.00 16.36
CA GLU A 249 13.30 19.37 16.61
C GLU A 249 14.69 19.31 17.27
N PRO A 250 15.61 20.21 16.96
CA PRO A 250 15.64 21.00 15.72
C PRO A 250 15.90 20.12 14.50
N TRP A 251 15.57 20.63 13.30
CA TRP A 251 15.92 19.94 12.07
C TRP A 251 17.42 19.98 11.87
N GLY A 252 18.34 19.73 11.95
CA GLY A 252 19.81 19.80 11.80
C GLY A 252 20.40 18.51 11.27
N GLY A 253 19.73 17.87 10.28
CA GLY A 253 20.05 16.53 9.81
C GLY A 253 19.23 15.43 10.52
N ASN A 254 18.32 15.84 11.40
CA ASN A 254 17.29 14.99 12.00
C ASN A 254 16.13 14.81 11.01
N MET A 255 15.46 13.66 11.01
CA MET A 255 14.46 13.32 9.99
C MET A 255 13.22 12.68 10.60
N ALA A 256 12.05 13.06 10.06
CA ALA A 256 10.81 12.33 10.23
C ALA A 256 10.10 12.29 8.86
N PHE A 257 10.24 11.18 8.14
CA PHE A 257 9.66 10.99 6.80
C PHE A 257 8.73 9.80 6.79
N GLY A 258 7.49 10.01 6.30
CA GLY A 258 6.55 8.91 6.02
C GLY A 258 6.98 8.13 4.78
N GLU A 259 6.85 6.80 4.84
CA GLU A 259 7.29 5.88 3.78
C GLU A 259 6.15 5.03 3.22
N ALA A 260 5.25 4.57 4.07
CA ALA A 260 4.07 3.83 3.67
C ALA A 260 2.89 4.15 4.59
N MET A 261 1.69 3.96 4.06
CA MET A 261 0.44 4.10 4.80
C MET A 261 -0.47 2.91 4.50
N TRP A 262 -1.12 2.40 5.52
CA TRP A 262 -2.02 1.25 5.43
C TRP A 262 -3.22 1.44 6.35
N ARG A 263 -4.43 1.18 5.84
CA ARG A 263 -5.64 1.07 6.66
C ARG A 263 -5.95 -0.40 6.88
N ALA A 264 -5.84 -0.85 8.11
CA ALA A 264 -6.17 -2.21 8.50
C ALA A 264 -7.69 -2.43 8.57
N ARG A 265 -8.11 -3.69 8.51
CA ARG A 265 -9.53 -4.07 8.57
C ARG A 265 -10.23 -3.68 9.86
N ASP A 266 -9.48 -3.58 10.96
CA ASP A 266 -9.99 -3.10 12.24
C ASP A 266 -10.20 -1.56 12.27
N GLY A 267 -9.94 -0.87 11.16
CA GLY A 267 -10.02 0.57 11.02
C GLY A 267 -8.78 1.31 11.51
N SER A 268 -7.78 0.63 12.08
CA SER A 268 -6.52 1.26 12.46
C SER A 268 -5.77 1.79 11.22
N MET A 269 -5.20 2.98 11.33
CA MET A 269 -4.30 3.52 10.32
C MET A 269 -2.86 3.30 10.74
N TYR A 270 -2.08 2.71 9.86
CA TYR A 270 -0.63 2.54 10.05
C TYR A 270 0.13 3.47 9.12
N VAL A 271 1.14 4.11 9.66
CA VAL A 271 2.13 4.88 8.90
C VAL A 271 3.51 4.36 9.29
N THR A 272 4.33 4.02 8.32
CA THR A 272 5.74 3.74 8.57
C THR A 272 6.56 4.97 8.21
N GLY A 273 7.68 5.17 8.88
CA GLY A 273 8.53 6.30 8.57
C GLY A 273 9.90 6.19 9.22
N GLN A 274 10.86 6.83 8.56
CA GLN A 274 12.17 7.02 9.15
C GLN A 274 12.12 8.11 10.21
N TYR A 275 12.77 7.84 11.33
CA TYR A 275 12.93 8.77 12.43
C TYR A 275 14.38 8.81 12.87
N LYS A 276 14.99 10.00 12.81
CA LYS A 276 16.37 10.23 13.25
C LYS A 276 16.39 11.43 14.21
N PRO A 277 16.48 11.22 15.52
CA PRO A 277 16.63 12.29 16.50
C PRO A 277 18.05 12.88 16.47
N GLU A 278 18.23 14.02 17.10
CA GLU A 278 19.52 14.68 17.24
C GLU A 278 20.56 13.74 17.90
N GLY A 279 21.71 13.57 17.26
CA GLY A 279 22.79 12.69 17.74
C GLY A 279 22.44 11.20 17.76
N GLY A 280 21.24 10.81 17.30
CA GLY A 280 20.78 9.43 17.29
C GLY A 280 20.96 8.72 15.94
N GLU A 281 20.68 7.42 15.96
CA GLU A 281 20.66 6.59 14.76
C GLU A 281 19.32 6.72 14.02
N ASN A 282 19.36 6.51 12.71
CA ASN A 282 18.15 6.39 11.91
C ASN A 282 17.41 5.10 12.28
N ARG A 283 16.13 5.19 12.56
CA ARG A 283 15.26 4.07 12.96
C ARG A 283 14.00 4.07 12.12
N LEU A 284 13.49 2.88 11.85
CA LEU A 284 12.16 2.72 11.33
C LEU A 284 11.15 2.77 12.49
N HIS A 285 10.18 3.65 12.36
CA HIS A 285 9.05 3.73 13.28
C HIS A 285 7.79 3.25 12.57
N VAL A 286 6.96 2.52 13.30
CA VAL A 286 5.59 2.19 12.92
C VAL A 286 4.67 2.97 13.84
N TYR A 287 3.86 3.82 13.24
CA TYR A 287 2.85 4.63 13.92
C TYR A 287 1.49 4.00 13.66
N ARG A 288 0.75 3.70 14.71
CA ARG A 288 -0.62 3.19 14.64
C ARG A 288 -1.58 4.22 15.20
N ARG A 289 -2.54 4.64 14.40
CA ARG A 289 -3.66 5.47 14.83
C ARG A 289 -4.80 4.57 15.27
N ASP A 290 -5.21 4.72 16.51
CA ASP A 290 -6.35 4.00 17.07
C ASP A 290 -7.66 4.55 16.45
N PRO A 291 -8.55 3.70 15.92
CA PRO A 291 -9.75 4.16 15.23
C PRO A 291 -10.81 4.78 16.17
N GLN A 292 -10.79 4.44 17.46
CA GLN A 292 -11.77 4.92 18.45
C GLN A 292 -11.32 6.21 19.12
N THR A 293 -10.04 6.28 19.50
CA THR A 293 -9.49 7.42 20.25
C THR A 293 -8.81 8.46 19.39
N ALA A 294 -8.53 8.13 18.13
CA ALA A 294 -7.73 8.92 17.19
C ALA A 294 -6.29 9.22 17.68
N GLN A 295 -5.81 8.47 18.67
CA GLN A 295 -4.45 8.64 19.20
C GLN A 295 -3.43 7.84 18.41
N TRP A 296 -2.25 8.44 18.24
CA TRP A 296 -1.11 7.79 17.60
C TRP A 296 -0.25 7.07 18.65
N HIS A 297 0.04 5.81 18.38
CA HIS A 297 0.99 4.98 19.13
C HIS A 297 2.19 4.70 18.25
N VAL A 298 3.39 4.74 18.82
CA VAL A 298 4.64 4.51 18.11
C VAL A 298 5.35 3.27 18.61
N GLN A 299 5.84 2.47 17.69
CA GLN A 299 6.79 1.39 17.97
C GLN A 299 8.05 1.62 17.13
N SER A 300 9.20 1.67 17.81
CA SER A 300 10.50 1.80 17.16
C SER A 300 11.02 0.41 16.83
N LEU A 301 11.35 0.19 15.57
CA LEU A 301 12.00 -1.04 15.13
C LEU A 301 13.52 -0.87 15.08
N SER A 302 14.25 -1.98 15.07
CA SER A 302 15.71 -2.01 14.90
C SER A 302 16.14 -1.18 13.68
N PRO A 303 17.43 -0.74 13.59
CA PRO A 303 17.84 0.05 12.44
C PRO A 303 17.35 -0.58 11.15
N ALA A 304 16.46 0.11 10.47
CA ALA A 304 15.85 -0.32 9.22
C ALA A 304 15.63 0.92 8.38
N GLN A 305 15.69 0.75 7.07
CA GLN A 305 15.32 1.79 6.13
C GLN A 305 13.88 1.55 5.67
N VAL A 306 13.53 1.94 4.51
CA VAL A 306 12.19 1.92 3.94
C VAL A 306 11.40 0.62 4.23
N ALA A 307 10.13 0.76 4.55
CA ALA A 307 9.27 -0.38 4.84
C ALA A 307 7.90 -0.29 4.15
N ALA A 308 7.41 -1.43 3.70
CA ALA A 308 6.05 -1.59 3.20
C ALA A 308 5.20 -2.42 4.18
N VAL A 309 3.98 -1.97 4.45
CA VAL A 309 3.00 -2.69 5.28
C VAL A 309 2.11 -3.53 4.37
N PHE A 310 1.77 -4.70 4.83
CA PHE A 310 0.87 -5.62 4.17
C PHE A 310 -0.03 -6.29 5.22
N GLU A 311 -1.30 -6.50 4.88
CA GLU A 311 -2.24 -7.25 5.69
C GLU A 311 -2.67 -8.50 4.92
N ASP A 312 -2.47 -9.68 5.51
CA ASP A 312 -2.85 -10.92 4.89
C ASP A 312 -4.37 -11.17 4.95
N ARG A 313 -4.84 -12.22 4.28
CA ARG A 313 -6.28 -12.56 4.24
C ARG A 313 -6.87 -12.90 5.62
N GLY A 314 -6.05 -13.27 6.58
CA GLY A 314 -6.44 -13.54 7.97
C GLY A 314 -6.46 -12.30 8.87
N GLY A 315 -6.08 -11.13 8.35
CA GLY A 315 -5.92 -9.90 9.14
C GLY A 315 -4.58 -9.80 9.86
N GLY A 316 -3.64 -10.70 9.56
CA GLY A 316 -2.27 -10.64 10.08
C GLY A 316 -1.49 -9.52 9.40
N LEU A 317 -0.88 -8.64 10.19
CA LEU A 317 -0.06 -7.55 9.68
C LEU A 317 1.38 -8.00 9.50
N TRP A 318 1.95 -7.59 8.38
CA TRP A 318 3.32 -7.85 7.97
C TRP A 318 3.97 -6.54 7.57
N LEU A 319 5.27 -6.45 7.80
CA LEU A 319 6.08 -5.35 7.34
C LEU A 319 7.34 -5.89 6.69
N THR A 320 7.57 -5.52 5.45
CA THR A 320 8.81 -5.82 4.74
C THR A 320 9.72 -4.61 4.77
N SER A 321 10.98 -4.81 5.08
CA SER A 321 11.98 -3.75 5.13
C SER A 321 13.31 -4.23 4.59
N THR A 322 14.10 -3.31 4.06
CA THR A 322 15.50 -3.55 3.74
C THR A 322 16.40 -2.80 4.72
N TYR A 323 17.52 -3.40 5.05
CA TYR A 323 18.58 -2.75 5.81
C TYR A 323 19.92 -3.21 5.27
N TRP A 324 20.65 -2.31 4.63
CA TRP A 324 21.95 -2.48 4.00
C TRP A 324 22.10 -3.76 3.17
N ASP A 325 22.27 -4.91 3.80
CA ASP A 325 22.61 -6.20 3.22
C ASP A 325 21.54 -7.29 3.41
N ALA A 326 20.40 -6.95 3.99
CA ALA A 326 19.34 -7.92 4.28
C ALA A 326 17.93 -7.44 3.92
N LEU A 327 17.10 -8.38 3.50
CA LEU A 327 15.65 -8.23 3.43
C LEU A 327 15.05 -8.78 4.74
N ARG A 328 14.26 -7.98 5.41
CA ARG A 328 13.62 -8.33 6.68
C ARG A 328 12.12 -8.35 6.58
N LEU A 329 11.52 -9.32 7.26
CA LEU A 329 10.09 -9.42 7.45
C LEU A 329 9.80 -9.29 8.95
N TYR A 330 8.83 -8.46 9.27
CA TYR A 330 8.30 -8.30 10.62
C TYR A 330 6.83 -8.71 10.61
N ARG A 331 6.37 -9.32 11.69
CA ARG A 331 4.98 -9.75 11.76
C ARG A 331 4.37 -9.60 13.15
N GLY A 332 3.02 -9.57 13.16
CA GLY A 332 2.21 -9.52 14.36
C GLY A 332 2.21 -8.15 15.03
N ALA A 333 1.45 -8.04 16.10
CA ALA A 333 1.28 -6.79 16.84
C ALA A 333 2.60 -6.28 17.47
N ASP A 334 3.51 -7.20 17.77
CA ASP A 334 4.81 -6.90 18.40
C ASP A 334 5.94 -6.76 17.38
N TRP A 335 5.63 -6.83 16.08
CA TRP A 335 6.59 -6.72 14.97
C TRP A 335 7.86 -7.54 15.21
N GLN A 336 7.69 -8.83 15.47
CA GLN A 336 8.82 -9.74 15.61
C GLN A 336 9.58 -9.84 14.28
N VAL A 337 10.89 -9.61 14.34
CA VAL A 337 11.75 -9.62 13.14
C VAL A 337 12.17 -11.04 12.81
N GLU A 338 12.08 -11.38 11.54
CA GLU A 338 12.75 -12.53 10.93
C GLU A 338 13.63 -11.99 9.79
N GLU A 339 14.93 -12.24 9.86
CA GLU A 339 15.81 -11.94 8.74
C GLU A 339 15.63 -13.03 7.69
N LEU A 340 15.34 -12.61 6.45
CA LEU A 340 14.88 -13.54 5.40
C LEU A 340 15.93 -13.82 4.34
N ALA A 341 16.71 -12.82 3.97
CA ALA A 341 17.73 -12.96 2.95
C ALA A 341 18.93 -12.11 3.28
N ASP A 342 20.10 -12.76 3.30
CA ASP A 342 21.38 -12.10 3.22
C ASP A 342 21.66 -11.77 1.76
N PHE A 343 21.68 -10.49 1.41
CA PHE A 343 21.96 -10.06 0.04
C PHE A 343 23.39 -10.38 -0.42
N ALA A 344 24.32 -10.64 0.50
CA ALA A 344 25.67 -11.05 0.17
C ALA A 344 25.68 -12.40 -0.60
N GLU A 345 24.76 -13.30 -0.31
CA GLU A 345 24.58 -14.55 -1.06
C GLU A 345 24.25 -14.33 -2.54
N TYR A 346 23.62 -13.19 -2.85
CA TYR A 346 23.28 -12.78 -4.22
C TYR A 346 24.28 -11.80 -4.85
N GLY A 347 25.42 -11.56 -4.17
CA GLY A 347 26.43 -10.59 -4.61
C GLY A 347 26.01 -9.13 -4.46
N LEU A 348 25.00 -8.84 -3.65
CA LEU A 348 24.47 -7.52 -3.40
C LEU A 348 25.00 -6.98 -2.07
N VAL A 349 25.52 -5.75 -2.06
CA VAL A 349 26.23 -5.19 -0.90
C VAL A 349 25.39 -4.13 -0.16
N SER A 350 24.36 -3.60 -0.80
CA SER A 350 23.44 -2.62 -0.20
C SER A 350 22.11 -2.62 -0.92
N SER A 351 21.04 -2.36 -0.19
CA SER A 351 19.69 -2.21 -0.73
C SER A 351 19.13 -0.84 -0.44
N PHE A 352 18.33 -0.32 -1.38
CA PHE A 352 17.69 0.97 -1.28
C PHE A 352 16.25 0.89 -1.75
N PHE A 353 15.36 1.72 -1.14
CA PHE A 353 14.02 2.00 -1.64
C PHE A 353 13.16 0.77 -1.94
N LEU A 354 12.65 0.15 -0.89
CA LEU A 354 11.70 -0.96 -0.99
C LEU A 354 10.26 -0.44 -1.12
N HIS A 355 9.49 -1.03 -2.04
CA HIS A 355 8.07 -0.79 -2.17
C HIS A 355 7.29 -2.11 -2.22
N GLY A 356 6.27 -2.21 -1.39
CA GLY A 356 5.23 -3.23 -1.50
C GLY A 356 4.06 -2.77 -2.39
N ILE A 357 2.98 -3.56 -2.39
CA ILE A 357 1.71 -3.12 -2.99
C ILE A 357 1.14 -1.98 -2.14
N HIS A 358 0.90 -0.83 -2.77
CA HIS A 358 0.27 0.30 -2.12
C HIS A 358 -1.26 0.11 -2.12
N PRO A 359 -1.94 0.21 -0.97
CA PRO A 359 -3.39 -0.07 -0.89
C PRO A 359 -4.24 0.90 -1.71
N GLY A 360 -3.77 2.15 -1.91
CA GLY A 360 -4.40 3.15 -2.77
C GLY A 360 -4.07 3.04 -4.25
N SER A 361 -3.45 1.94 -4.71
CA SER A 361 -3.06 1.77 -6.11
C SER A 361 -4.14 1.15 -7.01
N GLY A 362 -5.30 0.76 -6.46
CA GLY A 362 -6.31 -0.02 -7.18
C GLY A 362 -5.94 -1.50 -7.34
N SER A 363 -4.85 -1.95 -6.75
CA SER A 363 -4.39 -3.34 -6.84
C SER A 363 -5.29 -4.30 -6.09
N VAL A 364 -5.42 -5.50 -6.65
CA VAL A 364 -5.86 -6.66 -5.87
C VAL A 364 -4.74 -7.04 -4.90
N MET A 365 -5.08 -7.31 -3.64
CA MET A 365 -4.06 -7.71 -2.67
C MET A 365 -3.64 -9.17 -2.88
N PRO A 366 -2.34 -9.46 -3.02
CA PRO A 366 -1.86 -10.83 -3.15
C PRO A 366 -2.05 -11.62 -1.84
N ALA A 367 -1.91 -12.95 -1.93
CA ALA A 367 -2.10 -13.84 -0.77
C ALA A 367 -0.94 -13.74 0.25
N ALA A 368 0.22 -13.24 -0.17
CA ALA A 368 1.41 -13.11 0.66
C ALA A 368 2.16 -11.82 0.31
N PRO A 369 3.02 -11.31 1.20
CA PRO A 369 3.79 -10.10 0.95
C PRO A 369 4.65 -10.21 -0.31
N VAL A 370 4.76 -9.10 -1.01
CA VAL A 370 5.64 -8.91 -2.16
C VAL A 370 6.32 -7.55 -2.05
N ALA A 371 7.50 -7.43 -2.62
CA ALA A 371 8.20 -6.15 -2.66
C ALA A 371 9.08 -6.03 -3.91
N VAL A 372 9.32 -4.79 -4.33
CA VAL A 372 10.39 -4.43 -5.27
C VAL A 372 11.39 -3.53 -4.56
N PHE A 373 12.65 -3.66 -4.88
CA PHE A 373 13.72 -2.86 -4.30
C PHE A 373 14.91 -2.75 -5.26
N SER A 374 15.74 -1.74 -5.05
CA SER A 374 17.03 -1.64 -5.74
C SER A 374 18.15 -2.12 -4.83
N ALA A 375 19.11 -2.87 -5.36
CA ALA A 375 20.27 -3.32 -4.62
C ALA A 375 21.52 -3.37 -5.51
N GLY A 376 22.70 -3.13 -4.92
CA GLY A 376 23.96 -3.14 -5.63
C GLY A 376 24.97 -2.14 -5.09
N VAL A 377 26.06 -1.94 -5.81
CA VAL A 377 27.11 -0.96 -5.50
C VAL A 377 27.13 0.12 -6.57
N HIS A 378 27.13 1.39 -6.14
CA HIS A 378 27.22 2.52 -7.06
C HIS A 378 28.40 2.39 -8.03
N PRO A 379 28.23 2.62 -9.35
CA PRO A 379 26.98 2.94 -10.05
C PRO A 379 26.16 1.74 -10.58
N GLN A 380 26.47 0.51 -10.13
CA GLN A 380 25.89 -0.73 -10.65
C GLN A 380 24.75 -1.23 -9.77
N TYR A 381 23.60 -0.59 -9.84
CA TYR A 381 22.39 -1.06 -9.17
C TYR A 381 21.57 -1.98 -10.05
N GLN A 382 20.82 -2.88 -9.43
CA GLN A 382 19.88 -3.80 -10.06
C GLN A 382 18.53 -3.67 -9.38
N LEU A 383 17.45 -3.95 -10.12
CA LEU A 383 16.10 -3.97 -9.59
C LEU A 383 15.66 -5.40 -9.35
N TRP A 384 15.13 -5.64 -8.16
CA TRP A 384 14.74 -6.95 -7.67
C TRP A 384 13.28 -6.98 -7.27
N PHE A 385 12.66 -8.13 -7.42
CA PHE A 385 11.34 -8.46 -6.92
C PHE A 385 11.46 -9.61 -5.94
N ALA A 386 10.87 -9.45 -4.75
CA ALA A 386 10.74 -10.47 -3.72
C ALA A 386 9.29 -10.93 -3.64
N ARG A 387 9.08 -12.23 -3.60
CA ARG A 387 7.77 -12.85 -3.36
C ARG A 387 7.89 -13.88 -2.26
N PHE A 388 7.07 -13.77 -1.22
CA PHE A 388 6.97 -14.76 -0.16
C PHE A 388 5.96 -15.83 -0.58
N THR A 389 6.29 -17.10 -0.44
CA THR A 389 5.46 -18.21 -0.95
C THR A 389 4.50 -18.77 0.08
N ALA A 390 4.73 -18.51 1.37
CA ALA A 390 3.78 -18.80 2.45
C ALA A 390 3.95 -17.79 3.59
N ALA A 391 2.85 -17.33 4.15
CA ALA A 391 2.88 -16.66 5.45
C ALA A 391 3.12 -17.74 6.53
N PRO A 392 4.11 -17.58 7.44
CA PRO A 392 4.35 -18.56 8.49
C PRO A 392 3.12 -18.73 9.37
N GLY A 393 2.74 -19.98 9.62
CA GLY A 393 1.54 -20.34 10.39
C GLY A 393 0.33 -20.70 9.54
N GLN A 394 0.35 -20.44 8.25
CA GLN A 394 -0.47 -21.19 7.31
C GLN A 394 0.38 -22.36 6.82
N THR A 395 0.11 -23.58 7.34
CA THR A 395 0.44 -24.79 6.57
C THR A 395 -0.04 -24.48 5.15
N ALA A 396 0.85 -24.63 4.17
CA ALA A 396 0.49 -24.48 2.78
C ALA A 396 -0.77 -25.32 2.56
N VAL A 397 -1.93 -24.69 2.65
CA VAL A 397 -3.13 -25.26 2.06
C VAL A 397 -2.75 -25.26 0.59
N ALA A 398 -2.48 -26.45 0.08
CA ALA A 398 -2.23 -26.68 -1.34
C ALA A 398 -3.17 -25.73 -2.07
N ALA A 399 -2.62 -24.93 -2.97
CA ALA A 399 -3.39 -23.92 -3.67
C ALA A 399 -4.71 -24.59 -4.07
N VAL A 400 -5.78 -24.30 -3.35
CA VAL A 400 -7.09 -24.87 -3.67
C VAL A 400 -7.35 -24.27 -5.03
N ALA A 401 -7.38 -25.15 -6.03
CA ALA A 401 -7.73 -24.73 -7.37
C ALA A 401 -8.93 -23.80 -7.28
N PRO A 402 -8.93 -22.65 -7.96
CA PRO A 402 -10.04 -21.73 -7.85
C PRO A 402 -11.35 -22.51 -8.03
N PRO A 403 -12.39 -22.18 -7.26
CA PRO A 403 -13.66 -22.90 -7.36
C PRO A 403 -14.06 -23.02 -8.82
N THR A 404 -14.42 -24.21 -9.25
CA THR A 404 -14.81 -24.45 -10.65
C THR A 404 -16.11 -23.76 -11.05
N GLY A 405 -16.80 -23.15 -10.06
CA GLY A 405 -18.08 -22.47 -10.26
C GLY A 405 -18.28 -21.28 -9.30
N TYR A 406 -19.14 -20.37 -9.72
CA TYR A 406 -19.70 -19.33 -8.87
C TYR A 406 -20.65 -19.94 -7.86
N ALA A 407 -20.54 -19.58 -6.59
CA ALA A 407 -21.41 -20.02 -5.52
C ALA A 407 -21.67 -18.90 -4.51
N LEU A 408 -22.88 -18.91 -3.94
CA LEU A 408 -23.24 -18.12 -2.78
C LEU A 408 -23.81 -19.07 -1.75
N ASP A 409 -23.17 -19.22 -0.60
CA ASP A 409 -23.59 -20.13 0.45
C ASP A 409 -24.70 -19.56 1.33
N GLN A 410 -25.38 -20.41 2.09
CA GLN A 410 -26.29 -19.98 3.12
C GLN A 410 -25.48 -19.31 4.24
N ASN A 411 -25.93 -18.11 4.70
CA ASN A 411 -25.30 -17.44 5.84
C ASN A 411 -25.29 -18.33 7.08
N PHE A 412 -24.24 -18.26 7.88
CA PHE A 412 -24.13 -19.02 9.12
C PHE A 412 -23.64 -18.13 10.28
N PRO A 413 -24.31 -18.21 11.43
CA PRO A 413 -25.57 -18.92 11.72
C PRO A 413 -26.79 -18.37 10.95
N ASN A 414 -27.82 -19.18 10.75
CA ASN A 414 -29.13 -18.80 10.24
C ASN A 414 -30.23 -19.75 10.76
N PRO A 415 -31.20 -19.36 11.59
CA PRO A 415 -31.38 -18.00 12.12
C PRO A 415 -30.24 -17.52 13.01
N PHE A 416 -30.08 -16.20 13.18
CA PHE A 416 -28.99 -15.62 13.95
C PHE A 416 -29.48 -14.43 14.80
N ASN A 417 -28.68 -14.08 15.83
CA ASN A 417 -28.86 -12.90 16.66
C ASN A 417 -27.51 -12.19 16.77
N GLY A 418 -27.44 -10.93 16.37
CA GLY A 418 -26.26 -10.07 16.42
C GLY A 418 -25.39 -10.10 15.17
N ALA A 419 -24.79 -11.23 14.79
CA ALA A 419 -23.93 -11.29 13.62
C ALA A 419 -24.06 -12.59 12.85
N THR A 420 -23.75 -12.55 11.54
CA THR A 420 -23.69 -13.71 10.67
C THR A 420 -22.59 -13.55 9.62
N ALA A 421 -22.08 -14.66 9.08
CA ALA A 421 -21.14 -14.69 7.98
C ALA A 421 -21.78 -15.23 6.70
N ILE A 422 -21.49 -14.60 5.57
CA ILE A 422 -21.93 -15.00 4.24
C ILE A 422 -20.69 -15.41 3.44
N ARG A 423 -20.67 -16.65 2.98
CA ARG A 423 -19.59 -17.18 2.15
C ARG A 423 -20.00 -17.23 0.69
N TYR A 424 -19.07 -16.92 -0.19
CA TYR A 424 -19.27 -17.05 -1.61
C TYR A 424 -17.97 -17.45 -2.32
N ALA A 425 -18.09 -17.95 -3.54
CA ALA A 425 -16.96 -18.43 -4.32
C ALA A 425 -17.00 -17.89 -5.75
N LEU A 426 -15.82 -17.47 -6.23
CA LEU A 426 -15.64 -16.89 -7.55
C LEU A 426 -14.69 -17.78 -8.38
N PRO A 427 -15.09 -18.28 -9.56
CA PRO A 427 -14.23 -19.10 -10.41
C PRO A 427 -13.11 -18.29 -11.09
N ALA A 428 -13.29 -16.99 -11.23
CA ALA A 428 -12.31 -16.05 -11.75
C ALA A 428 -12.46 -14.69 -11.05
N ALA A 429 -11.44 -13.88 -11.08
CA ALA A 429 -11.50 -12.53 -10.55
C ALA A 429 -12.55 -11.68 -11.30
N GLY A 430 -13.28 -10.81 -10.61
CA GLY A 430 -14.33 -10.00 -11.20
C GLY A 430 -15.03 -9.07 -10.21
N GLU A 431 -15.85 -8.19 -10.72
CA GLU A 431 -16.66 -7.30 -9.88
C GLU A 431 -17.77 -8.06 -9.16
N VAL A 432 -17.95 -7.75 -7.89
CA VAL A 432 -19.03 -8.25 -7.05
C VAL A 432 -19.85 -7.11 -6.45
N ASP A 433 -21.11 -7.39 -6.16
CA ASP A 433 -21.99 -6.56 -5.35
C ASP A 433 -22.79 -7.50 -4.44
N LEU A 434 -22.35 -7.60 -3.17
CA LEU A 434 -23.02 -8.34 -2.12
C LEU A 434 -23.74 -7.39 -1.19
N ALA A 435 -25.07 -7.45 -1.20
CA ALA A 435 -25.90 -6.53 -0.44
C ALA A 435 -27.09 -7.24 0.22
N VAL A 436 -27.59 -6.68 1.32
CA VAL A 436 -28.77 -7.14 2.07
C VAL A 436 -29.96 -6.26 1.78
N PHE A 437 -31.15 -6.89 1.67
CA PHE A 437 -32.40 -6.25 1.31
C PHE A 437 -33.50 -6.65 2.29
N ASN A 438 -34.43 -5.75 2.58
CA ASN A 438 -35.64 -6.05 3.34
C ASN A 438 -36.71 -6.71 2.43
N LEU A 439 -37.86 -7.08 3.02
CA LEU A 439 -38.99 -7.69 2.30
C LEU A 439 -39.58 -6.81 1.19
N LEU A 440 -39.39 -5.51 1.25
CA LEU A 440 -39.88 -4.56 0.23
C LEU A 440 -38.86 -4.38 -0.92
N GLY A 441 -37.72 -5.07 -0.85
CA GLY A 441 -36.65 -4.96 -1.85
C GLY A 441 -35.77 -3.71 -1.70
N HIS A 442 -35.90 -2.96 -0.62
CA HIS A 442 -34.97 -1.88 -0.32
C HIS A 442 -33.67 -2.45 0.23
N ARG A 443 -32.54 -1.97 -0.28
CA ARG A 443 -31.23 -2.32 0.24
C ARG A 443 -31.07 -1.70 1.63
N VAL A 444 -30.66 -2.52 2.59
CA VAL A 444 -30.44 -2.10 3.99
C VAL A 444 -28.97 -2.14 4.38
N ALA A 445 -28.15 -2.95 3.71
CA ALA A 445 -26.72 -2.97 3.92
C ALA A 445 -25.96 -3.39 2.66
N ARG A 446 -24.76 -2.88 2.49
CA ARG A 446 -23.81 -3.31 1.47
C ARG A 446 -22.61 -3.95 2.17
N LEU A 447 -22.35 -5.24 1.88
CA LEU A 447 -21.39 -6.04 2.63
C LEU A 447 -20.05 -6.18 1.89
N ASP A 448 -20.09 -6.32 0.56
CA ASP A 448 -18.88 -6.43 -0.24
C ASP A 448 -19.13 -5.90 -1.65
N THR A 449 -18.20 -5.10 -2.15
CA THR A 449 -18.31 -4.50 -3.48
C THR A 449 -16.97 -4.29 -4.13
N GLY A 450 -16.97 -4.20 -5.46
CA GLY A 450 -15.79 -3.96 -6.26
C GLY A 450 -15.15 -5.26 -6.77
N TYR A 451 -13.92 -5.15 -7.19
CA TYR A 451 -13.21 -6.24 -7.85
C TYR A 451 -12.62 -7.21 -6.83
N GLN A 452 -13.05 -8.47 -6.89
CA GLN A 452 -12.60 -9.55 -6.01
C GLN A 452 -11.79 -10.59 -6.80
N ALA A 453 -10.77 -11.19 -6.15
CA ALA A 453 -9.96 -12.24 -6.74
C ALA A 453 -10.78 -13.53 -6.96
N ALA A 454 -10.28 -14.44 -7.82
CA ALA A 454 -10.79 -15.81 -7.84
C ALA A 454 -10.55 -16.50 -6.49
N GLY A 455 -11.50 -17.29 -6.02
CA GLY A 455 -11.38 -17.99 -4.74
C GLY A 455 -12.64 -17.95 -3.89
N ALA A 456 -12.50 -18.42 -2.65
CA ALA A 456 -13.53 -18.34 -1.63
C ALA A 456 -13.42 -17.03 -0.85
N HIS A 457 -14.55 -16.41 -0.56
CA HIS A 457 -14.71 -15.15 0.16
C HIS A 457 -15.67 -15.30 1.32
N GLU A 458 -15.52 -14.45 2.33
CA GLU A 458 -16.43 -14.38 3.46
C GLU A 458 -16.67 -12.90 3.82
N ALA A 459 -17.95 -12.52 3.93
CA ALA A 459 -18.38 -11.22 4.39
C ALA A 459 -19.13 -11.37 5.71
N ALA A 460 -18.69 -10.70 6.76
CA ALA A 460 -19.41 -10.64 8.03
C ALA A 460 -20.44 -9.51 8.00
N TRP A 461 -21.56 -9.70 8.67
CA TRP A 461 -22.60 -8.69 8.84
C TRP A 461 -23.09 -8.66 10.30
N ASP A 462 -23.01 -7.51 10.91
CA ASP A 462 -23.33 -7.22 12.31
C ASP A 462 -24.71 -6.59 12.52
N VAL A 463 -25.61 -6.74 11.52
CA VAL A 463 -27.02 -6.28 11.56
C VAL A 463 -27.18 -4.77 11.58
N LEU A 464 -26.17 -4.03 11.15
CA LEU A 464 -26.28 -2.59 10.98
C LEU A 464 -26.75 -2.26 9.56
N ASP A 465 -27.55 -1.20 9.44
CA ASP A 465 -27.88 -0.61 8.14
C ASP A 465 -26.75 0.31 7.62
N GLU A 466 -26.95 0.94 6.45
CA GLU A 466 -25.99 1.85 5.84
C GLU A 466 -25.74 3.12 6.69
N GLU A 467 -26.65 3.45 7.61
CA GLU A 467 -26.56 4.56 8.56
C GLU A 467 -26.01 4.14 9.94
N GLY A 468 -25.62 2.86 10.11
CA GLY A 468 -25.08 2.32 11.37
C GLY A 468 -26.13 2.05 12.45
N GLN A 469 -27.42 1.94 12.08
CA GLN A 469 -28.50 1.63 13.01
C GLN A 469 -28.83 0.13 12.98
N SER A 470 -29.15 -0.43 14.17
CA SER A 470 -29.54 -1.84 14.29
C SER A 470 -30.88 -2.09 13.61
N LEU A 471 -30.91 -3.13 12.80
CA LEU A 471 -32.13 -3.56 12.10
C LEU A 471 -33.07 -4.38 13.01
N ALA A 472 -34.35 -4.31 12.74
CA ALA A 472 -35.37 -5.08 13.47
C ALA A 472 -35.30 -6.57 13.14
N ALA A 473 -35.67 -7.41 14.10
CA ALA A 473 -35.82 -8.86 13.87
C ALA A 473 -36.81 -9.12 12.73
N GLY A 474 -36.50 -10.07 11.86
CA GLY A 474 -37.30 -10.32 10.69
C GLY A 474 -36.58 -11.15 9.61
N VAL A 475 -37.25 -11.23 8.47
CA VAL A 475 -36.73 -11.88 7.26
C VAL A 475 -36.11 -10.85 6.34
N TYR A 476 -34.88 -11.12 5.92
CA TYR A 476 -34.11 -10.36 4.95
C TYR A 476 -33.65 -11.25 3.83
N PHE A 477 -33.15 -10.66 2.75
CA PHE A 477 -32.52 -11.36 1.65
C PHE A 477 -31.15 -10.75 1.40
N TYR A 478 -30.16 -11.55 1.08
CA TYR A 478 -28.89 -11.07 0.56
C TYR A 478 -28.70 -11.55 -0.87
N ARG A 479 -28.08 -10.68 -1.66
CA ARG A 479 -27.90 -10.86 -3.09
C ARG A 479 -26.43 -10.65 -3.45
N LEU A 480 -25.85 -11.65 -4.13
CA LEU A 480 -24.56 -11.50 -4.77
C LEU A 480 -24.75 -11.38 -6.28
N ARG A 481 -24.23 -10.31 -6.84
CA ARG A 481 -24.05 -10.13 -8.27
C ARG A 481 -22.59 -10.27 -8.62
N TYR A 482 -22.29 -11.06 -9.63
CA TYR A 482 -20.95 -11.30 -10.15
C TYR A 482 -21.03 -11.48 -11.65
N ARG A 483 -20.48 -10.57 -12.45
CA ARG A 483 -20.64 -10.55 -13.92
C ARG A 483 -22.12 -10.63 -14.30
N ASP A 484 -22.51 -11.61 -15.12
CA ASP A 484 -23.91 -11.84 -15.56
C ASP A 484 -24.69 -12.76 -14.60
N GLN A 485 -24.08 -13.19 -13.51
CA GLN A 485 -24.68 -14.09 -12.52
C GLN A 485 -25.25 -13.31 -11.34
N LEU A 486 -26.42 -13.72 -10.89
CA LEU A 486 -27.12 -13.15 -9.74
C LEU A 486 -27.71 -14.26 -8.92
N THR A 487 -27.38 -14.31 -7.64
CA THR A 487 -27.92 -15.28 -6.68
C THR A 487 -28.46 -14.56 -5.47
N VAL A 488 -29.63 -14.99 -4.99
CA VAL A 488 -30.31 -14.44 -3.82
C VAL A 488 -30.56 -15.57 -2.81
N ARG A 489 -30.35 -15.29 -1.52
CA ARG A 489 -30.66 -16.19 -0.42
C ARG A 489 -31.40 -15.43 0.70
N LYS A 490 -32.15 -16.21 1.50
CA LYS A 490 -32.89 -15.69 2.64
C LYS A 490 -32.07 -15.84 3.92
N LEU A 491 -32.18 -14.86 4.80
CA LEU A 491 -31.69 -14.92 6.17
C LEU A 491 -32.77 -14.53 7.17
N VAL A 492 -32.64 -14.98 8.40
CA VAL A 492 -33.63 -14.73 9.47
C VAL A 492 -32.89 -14.17 10.68
N LEU A 493 -33.19 -12.91 11.00
CA LEU A 493 -32.70 -12.22 12.18
C LEU A 493 -33.68 -12.43 13.33
N LEU A 494 -33.18 -12.96 14.42
CA LEU A 494 -33.92 -13.16 15.67
C LEU A 494 -33.91 -11.87 16.53
N PRO A 495 -34.87 -11.73 17.45
CA PRO A 495 -34.90 -10.62 18.40
C PRO A 495 -33.70 -10.56 19.31
#